data_7765a7170757a993fd10d8ff5d271d5b
#
_entry.id   7765a7170757a993fd10d8ff5d271d5b
#
_cell.length_a   1.000
_cell.length_b   1.000
_cell.length_c   1.000
_cell.angle_alpha   90.00
_cell.angle_beta   90.00
_cell.angle_gamma   90.00
#
_symmetry.space_group_name_H-M   'P 1'
#
loop_
_entity.id
_entity.type
_entity.pdbx_description
1 polymer ?
#
loop_
_entity_poly.entity_id
_entity_poly.type
_entity_poly.pdbx_seq_one_letter_code
_entity_poly.pdbx_strand_id
1 'polypeptide(L)'
;YKRQVNGDTPQSKIRLKNTKIAVDDRWDVIVIGGGPGGCTAAISAAREGAKTLLIEAMGQLGGMGTAGMVPAWCPFSDGEKIIYRGLAEKIFEASRKGVPHERKQKMNWVSINPEYLMTVYDQMVAESGARVLFFSRVAAVEKVADETVDAIIVANKSGLVAFKAKVFIDATGDGDLAAWAGASFKRGDDSGVVQSSSLCFSFANVDSYNYNLTGPSLHTSNKNSPVYKAIESGKYPLIDKHFNSNFIGPDVVQFNAGHLDNVDSTDPWATTQAMMVGRQIAGQYLEAMKDVQPKTFGSAFLVKTASLLGVRDSRRIEGDYTFTVEDWKERRTFEDEIGRNCYYIDVHKPGHKETRYKKGESHGIPYRCLTPKGLKNVLTAGRCISTDEEAFGSLRVMPPCLVTGEAAGMAAVHAIKQARNDVHKIDTDYLRKRLKEEGQYLL
;
A
#
# COMPACT_ATOMS: atom_id res chain seq x y z
N TYR A 1 4.98 -21.52 -17.85
CA TYR A 1 6.31 -20.94 -17.54
C TYR A 1 6.61 -21.12 -16.04
N LYS A 2 6.94 -22.36 -15.63
CA LYS A 2 7.53 -22.68 -14.34
C LYS A 2 9.06 -22.70 -14.51
N ARG A 3 9.71 -21.57 -14.51
CA ARG A 3 11.14 -21.47 -14.19
C ARG A 3 11.25 -20.62 -12.93
N GLN A 4 11.65 -21.26 -11.82
CA GLN A 4 12.32 -20.55 -10.75
C GLN A 4 13.52 -19.85 -11.36
N VAL A 5 13.48 -18.54 -11.43
CA VAL A 5 14.67 -17.73 -11.67
C VAL A 5 15.40 -17.70 -10.34
N ASN A 6 16.35 -18.60 -10.14
CA ASN A 6 17.36 -18.41 -9.10
C ASN A 6 18.07 -17.11 -9.44
N GLY A 7 17.84 -16.06 -8.65
CA GLY A 7 18.49 -14.79 -8.85
C GLY A 7 20.00 -14.98 -8.75
N ASP A 8 20.73 -14.70 -9.83
CA ASP A 8 22.18 -14.63 -9.80
C ASP A 8 22.58 -13.45 -8.92
N THR A 9 22.76 -13.70 -7.62
CA THR A 9 23.32 -12.70 -6.72
C THR A 9 24.79 -12.50 -7.07
N PRO A 10 25.24 -11.28 -7.42
CA PRO A 10 26.62 -11.03 -7.76
C PRO A 10 27.56 -11.48 -6.62
N GLN A 11 28.51 -12.36 -6.93
CA GLN A 11 29.47 -12.88 -5.92
C GLN A 11 30.65 -11.93 -5.65
N SER A 12 30.90 -10.97 -6.55
CA SER A 12 31.99 -10.02 -6.43
C SER A 12 31.50 -8.68 -5.84
N LYS A 13 32.31 -8.10 -4.96
CA LYS A 13 32.05 -6.78 -4.36
C LYS A 13 33.05 -5.75 -4.89
N ILE A 14 32.56 -4.57 -5.23
CA ILE A 14 33.39 -3.42 -5.57
C ILE A 14 33.31 -2.39 -4.43
N ARG A 15 34.45 -1.84 -4.03
CA ARG A 15 34.51 -0.74 -3.08
C ARG A 15 34.52 0.57 -3.84
N LEU A 16 33.54 1.44 -3.58
CA LEU A 16 33.56 2.81 -4.08
C LEU A 16 34.65 3.58 -3.30
N LYS A 17 35.81 3.82 -3.96
CA LYS A 17 36.92 4.57 -3.39
C LYS A 17 36.71 6.07 -3.65
N ASN A 18 37.04 6.89 -2.64
CA ASN A 18 37.07 8.37 -2.75
C ASN A 18 35.72 9.02 -3.12
N THR A 19 34.60 8.36 -2.89
CA THR A 19 33.28 8.95 -3.15
C THR A 19 32.90 9.84 -1.96
N LYS A 20 32.95 11.17 -2.18
CA LYS A 20 32.34 12.12 -1.25
C LYS A 20 30.87 12.27 -1.63
N ILE A 21 29.99 12.00 -0.68
CA ILE A 21 28.53 12.11 -0.86
C ILE A 21 28.08 13.43 -0.22
N ALA A 22 27.33 14.25 -0.96
CA ALA A 22 26.73 15.47 -0.42
C ALA A 22 25.73 15.12 0.67
N VAL A 23 25.65 15.93 1.72
CA VAL A 23 24.76 15.73 2.87
C VAL A 23 23.70 16.82 2.90
N ASP A 24 22.45 16.45 3.03
CA ASP A 24 21.33 17.33 3.37
C ASP A 24 20.77 16.95 4.75
N ASP A 25 21.00 17.80 5.74
CA ASP A 25 20.67 17.60 7.16
C ASP A 25 19.56 18.55 7.68
N ARG A 26 18.82 19.16 6.75
CA ARG A 26 17.83 20.21 7.08
C ARG A 26 16.52 19.69 7.68
N TRP A 27 16.34 18.39 7.78
CA TRP A 27 15.07 17.75 8.03
C TRP A 27 14.90 17.28 9.47
N ASP A 28 13.68 17.46 9.99
CA ASP A 28 13.28 16.88 11.27
C ASP A 28 12.78 15.45 11.06
N VAL A 29 11.92 15.26 10.04
CA VAL A 29 11.32 13.95 9.68
C VAL A 29 11.56 13.69 8.20
N ILE A 30 12.02 12.49 7.89
CA ILE A 30 12.07 11.96 6.52
C ILE A 30 11.16 10.75 6.41
N VAL A 31 10.22 10.82 5.46
CA VAL A 31 9.32 9.72 5.09
C VAL A 31 9.81 9.09 3.80
N ILE A 32 9.96 7.77 3.75
CA ILE A 32 10.41 7.02 2.59
C ILE A 32 9.24 6.21 2.02
N GLY A 33 8.90 6.48 0.75
CA GLY A 33 7.77 5.89 0.03
C GLY A 33 6.52 6.76 0.07
N GLY A 34 6.09 7.24 -1.09
CA GLY A 34 4.93 8.11 -1.29
C GLY A 34 3.62 7.35 -1.53
N GLY A 35 3.47 6.14 -0.97
CA GLY A 35 2.20 5.41 -0.94
C GLY A 35 1.19 6.01 0.03
N PRO A 36 0.01 5.37 0.23
CA PRO A 36 -1.03 5.90 1.12
C PRO A 36 -0.52 6.24 2.53
N GLY A 37 0.23 5.32 3.15
CA GLY A 37 0.81 5.56 4.48
C GLY A 37 1.86 6.66 4.50
N GLY A 38 2.72 6.73 3.48
CA GLY A 38 3.75 7.77 3.42
C GLY A 38 3.20 9.17 3.16
N CYS A 39 2.18 9.30 2.33
CA CYS A 39 1.51 10.58 2.11
C CYS A 39 0.89 11.11 3.40
N THR A 40 0.14 10.28 4.13
CA THR A 40 -0.48 10.71 5.38
C THR A 40 0.54 10.94 6.49
N ALA A 41 1.65 10.17 6.52
CA ALA A 41 2.75 10.41 7.44
C ALA A 41 3.42 11.76 7.19
N ALA A 42 3.70 12.10 5.94
CA ALA A 42 4.32 13.37 5.58
C ALA A 42 3.39 14.56 5.89
N ILE A 43 2.10 14.46 5.53
CA ILE A 43 1.10 15.49 5.83
C ILE A 43 1.00 15.73 7.34
N SER A 44 0.88 14.64 8.11
CA SER A 44 0.71 14.70 9.56
C SER A 44 1.94 15.30 10.26
N ALA A 45 3.14 14.82 9.91
CA ALA A 45 4.38 15.35 10.48
C ALA A 45 4.57 16.85 10.18
N ALA A 46 4.29 17.28 8.94
CA ALA A 46 4.40 18.68 8.55
C ALA A 46 3.38 19.58 9.30
N ARG A 47 2.12 19.12 9.45
CA ARG A 47 1.08 19.83 10.22
C ARG A 47 1.41 19.96 11.70
N GLU A 48 2.13 18.98 12.29
CA GLU A 48 2.67 19.06 13.65
C GLU A 48 3.89 19.98 13.77
N GLY A 49 4.32 20.62 12.67
CA GLY A 49 5.34 21.64 12.61
C GLY A 49 6.78 21.14 12.33
N ALA A 50 6.95 19.88 11.92
CA ALA A 50 8.25 19.36 11.54
C ALA A 50 8.65 19.76 10.12
N LYS A 51 9.93 20.04 9.90
CA LYS A 51 10.51 20.15 8.55
C LYS A 51 10.53 18.74 7.93
N THR A 52 9.57 18.46 7.07
CA THR A 52 9.29 17.11 6.57
C THR A 52 9.68 16.96 5.09
N LEU A 53 10.42 15.88 4.78
CA LEU A 53 10.72 15.44 3.42
C LEU A 53 10.06 14.09 3.15
N LEU A 54 9.34 13.99 2.04
CA LEU A 54 8.81 12.74 1.49
C LEU A 54 9.64 12.35 0.26
N ILE A 55 10.31 11.19 0.34
CA ILE A 55 11.13 10.65 -0.75
C ILE A 55 10.36 9.54 -1.45
N GLU A 56 10.20 9.66 -2.78
CA GLU A 56 9.47 8.70 -3.60
C GLU A 56 10.31 8.26 -4.81
N ALA A 57 10.35 6.95 -5.03
CA ALA A 57 11.13 6.35 -6.12
C ALA A 57 10.51 6.57 -7.51
N MET A 58 9.22 6.81 -7.57
CA MET A 58 8.48 7.10 -8.80
C MET A 58 8.24 8.61 -8.97
N GLY A 59 7.64 9.03 -10.08
CA GLY A 59 7.25 10.41 -10.34
C GLY A 59 5.83 10.74 -9.91
N GLN A 60 5.25 10.02 -8.95
CA GLN A 60 3.85 10.19 -8.54
C GLN A 60 3.61 9.68 -7.12
N LEU A 61 2.69 10.32 -6.40
CA LEU A 61 2.22 9.91 -5.08
C LEU A 61 1.03 8.94 -5.16
N GLY A 62 0.70 8.29 -4.04
CA GLY A 62 -0.49 7.45 -3.85
C GLY A 62 -0.27 5.94 -4.03
N GLY A 63 0.90 5.51 -4.49
CA GLY A 63 1.31 4.10 -4.54
C GLY A 63 0.28 3.18 -5.20
N MET A 64 -0.35 2.27 -4.42
CA MET A 64 -1.28 1.28 -4.97
C MET A 64 -2.54 1.89 -5.59
N GLY A 65 -3.04 3.02 -5.09
CA GLY A 65 -4.22 3.69 -5.65
C GLY A 65 -3.95 4.44 -6.95
N THR A 66 -2.69 4.76 -7.24
CA THR A 66 -2.25 5.53 -8.41
C THR A 66 -1.35 4.72 -9.33
N ALA A 67 -0.06 4.58 -9.01
CA ALA A 67 0.90 3.78 -9.79
C ALA A 67 0.52 2.31 -9.91
N GLY A 68 -0.06 1.73 -8.86
CA GLY A 68 -0.53 0.35 -8.82
C GLY A 68 -1.91 0.14 -9.42
N MET A 69 -2.66 1.20 -9.71
CA MET A 69 -3.97 1.16 -10.35
C MET A 69 -4.97 0.21 -9.68
N VAL A 70 -4.99 0.14 -8.34
CA VAL A 70 -6.06 -0.60 -7.64
C VAL A 70 -7.40 0.08 -7.90
N PRO A 71 -8.42 -0.63 -8.44
CA PRO A 71 -9.59 0.00 -9.05
C PRO A 71 -10.60 0.58 -8.06
N ALA A 72 -10.51 0.22 -6.77
CA ALA A 72 -11.47 0.66 -5.77
C ALA A 72 -10.84 0.80 -4.38
N TRP A 73 -11.40 1.70 -3.59
CA TRP A 73 -11.21 1.71 -2.16
C TRP A 73 -11.83 0.45 -1.52
N CYS A 74 -11.06 -0.25 -0.70
CA CYS A 74 -11.65 -1.23 0.20
C CYS A 74 -12.69 -0.55 1.12
N PRO A 75 -13.60 -1.30 1.75
CA PRO A 75 -14.62 -0.72 2.59
C PRO A 75 -14.10 0.33 3.57
N PHE A 76 -14.70 1.52 3.56
CA PHE A 76 -14.41 2.60 4.51
C PHE A 76 -15.32 2.58 5.73
N SER A 77 -16.40 1.80 5.68
CA SER A 77 -17.35 1.67 6.77
C SER A 77 -17.41 0.25 7.31
N ASP A 78 -17.77 0.14 8.58
CA ASP A 78 -18.14 -1.10 9.25
C ASP A 78 -19.56 -1.59 8.89
N GLY A 79 -20.19 -0.94 7.90
CA GLY A 79 -21.58 -1.18 7.49
C GLY A 79 -22.59 -0.27 8.18
N GLU A 80 -22.17 0.52 9.17
CA GLU A 80 -22.99 1.52 9.88
C GLU A 80 -22.44 2.93 9.72
N LYS A 81 -21.14 3.10 9.87
CA LYS A 81 -20.44 4.38 9.83
C LYS A 81 -19.05 4.25 9.21
N ILE A 82 -18.50 5.36 8.75
CA ILE A 82 -17.08 5.46 8.36
C ILE A 82 -16.25 5.35 9.64
N ILE A 83 -15.24 4.46 9.63
CA ILE A 83 -14.32 4.26 10.75
C ILE A 83 -12.88 4.70 10.46
N TYR A 84 -12.47 4.71 9.20
CA TYR A 84 -11.17 5.27 8.80
C TYR A 84 -11.33 6.78 8.60
N ARG A 85 -11.13 7.53 9.70
CA ARG A 85 -11.38 8.97 9.75
C ARG A 85 -10.08 9.78 9.66
N GLY A 86 -10.08 11.02 10.10
CA GLY A 86 -8.90 11.89 9.99
C GLY A 86 -8.49 12.15 8.55
N LEU A 87 -7.21 12.01 8.24
CA LEU A 87 -6.70 12.17 6.87
C LEU A 87 -7.24 11.12 5.90
N ALA A 88 -7.52 9.90 6.38
CA ALA A 88 -8.06 8.84 5.53
C ALA A 88 -9.43 9.24 4.94
N GLU A 89 -10.34 9.74 5.76
CA GLU A 89 -11.65 10.22 5.31
C GLU A 89 -11.52 11.43 4.38
N LYS A 90 -10.65 12.39 4.70
CA LYS A 90 -10.42 13.59 3.88
C LYS A 90 -9.92 13.22 2.48
N ILE A 91 -8.97 12.27 2.35
CA ILE A 91 -8.46 11.78 1.07
C ILE A 91 -9.55 11.01 0.31
N PHE A 92 -10.28 10.13 1.00
CA PHE A 92 -11.39 9.37 0.42
C PHE A 92 -12.44 10.29 -0.18
N GLU A 93 -12.95 11.26 0.59
CA GLU A 93 -13.98 12.20 0.12
C GLU A 93 -13.46 13.11 -1.01
N ALA A 94 -12.22 13.57 -0.93
CA ALA A 94 -11.61 14.34 -2.04
C ALA A 94 -11.52 13.51 -3.33
N SER A 95 -11.12 12.23 -3.23
CA SER A 95 -10.96 11.34 -4.38
C SER A 95 -12.27 11.04 -5.13
N ARG A 96 -13.42 11.09 -4.42
CA ARG A 96 -14.76 10.84 -5.01
C ARG A 96 -15.13 11.82 -6.12
N LYS A 97 -14.57 13.02 -6.13
CA LYS A 97 -14.77 13.98 -7.21
C LYS A 97 -14.24 13.48 -8.56
N GLY A 98 -13.27 12.57 -8.55
CA GLY A 98 -12.73 11.92 -9.74
C GLY A 98 -13.63 10.82 -10.33
N VAL A 99 -14.70 10.43 -9.60
CA VAL A 99 -15.64 9.36 -10.00
C VAL A 99 -17.09 9.81 -9.78
N PRO A 100 -17.56 10.87 -10.49
CA PRO A 100 -18.86 11.50 -10.24
C PRO A 100 -20.06 10.59 -10.56
N HIS A 101 -19.84 9.48 -11.26
CA HIS A 101 -20.84 8.45 -11.55
C HIS A 101 -21.15 7.55 -10.34
N GLU A 102 -20.29 7.53 -9.33
CA GLU A 102 -20.53 6.76 -8.11
C GLU A 102 -21.57 7.44 -7.22
N ARG A 103 -22.42 6.63 -6.58
CA ARG A 103 -23.45 7.15 -5.66
C ARG A 103 -22.79 7.83 -4.46
N LYS A 104 -23.25 9.03 -4.10
CA LYS A 104 -22.69 9.81 -2.97
C LYS A 104 -22.72 9.06 -1.63
N GLN A 105 -23.70 8.21 -1.40
CA GLN A 105 -23.87 7.43 -0.17
C GLN A 105 -23.03 6.14 -0.13
N LYS A 106 -22.40 5.75 -1.24
CA LYS A 106 -21.56 4.56 -1.29
C LYS A 106 -20.29 4.79 -0.47
N MET A 107 -20.05 3.99 0.54
CA MET A 107 -18.88 4.08 1.44
C MET A 107 -17.89 2.93 1.23
N ASN A 108 -18.29 1.89 0.53
CA ASN A 108 -17.53 0.66 0.36
C ASN A 108 -17.36 0.36 -1.13
N TRP A 109 -16.19 -0.09 -1.52
CA TRP A 109 -15.86 -0.44 -2.91
C TRP A 109 -16.08 0.72 -3.90
N VAL A 110 -15.81 1.94 -3.45
CA VAL A 110 -15.89 3.14 -4.29
C VAL A 110 -14.74 3.11 -5.28
N SER A 111 -15.06 3.34 -6.56
CA SER A 111 -14.08 3.38 -7.63
C SER A 111 -13.00 4.43 -7.39
N ILE A 112 -11.81 4.17 -7.90
CA ILE A 112 -10.68 5.10 -7.86
C ILE A 112 -10.32 5.48 -9.29
N ASN A 113 -10.38 6.78 -9.60
CA ASN A 113 -9.69 7.34 -10.75
C ASN A 113 -8.23 7.64 -10.32
N PRO A 114 -7.23 6.89 -10.82
CA PRO A 114 -5.84 7.03 -10.35
C PRO A 114 -5.24 8.40 -10.66
N GLU A 115 -5.56 9.00 -11.81
CA GLU A 115 -5.06 10.32 -12.19
C GLU A 115 -5.61 11.41 -11.25
N TYR A 116 -6.91 11.33 -10.94
CA TYR A 116 -7.52 12.28 -10.02
C TYR A 116 -7.01 12.10 -8.58
N LEU A 117 -6.88 10.86 -8.12
CA LEU A 117 -6.34 10.57 -6.78
C LEU A 117 -4.89 11.06 -6.64
N MET A 118 -4.09 10.97 -7.69
CA MET A 118 -2.72 11.51 -7.71
C MET A 118 -2.73 13.01 -7.44
N THR A 119 -3.61 13.78 -8.12
CA THR A 119 -3.73 15.23 -7.88
C THR A 119 -4.20 15.56 -6.46
N VAL A 120 -5.05 14.72 -5.85
CA VAL A 120 -5.48 14.88 -4.45
C VAL A 120 -4.28 14.75 -3.51
N TYR A 121 -3.44 13.73 -3.69
CA TYR A 121 -2.23 13.56 -2.87
C TYR A 121 -1.24 14.71 -3.06
N ASP A 122 -0.97 15.10 -4.31
CA ASP A 122 -0.05 16.19 -4.62
C ASP A 122 -0.48 17.49 -3.93
N GLN A 123 -1.76 17.84 -4.04
CA GLN A 123 -2.32 19.02 -3.42
C GLN A 123 -2.23 18.95 -1.89
N MET A 124 -2.71 17.86 -1.28
CA MET A 124 -2.75 17.76 0.18
C MET A 124 -1.36 17.73 0.81
N VAL A 125 -0.38 17.08 0.16
CA VAL A 125 1.01 17.06 0.63
C VAL A 125 1.63 18.46 0.50
N ALA A 126 1.44 19.12 -0.63
CA ALA A 126 1.95 20.49 -0.84
C ALA A 126 1.35 21.50 0.17
N GLU A 127 0.02 21.47 0.37
CA GLU A 127 -0.68 22.34 1.32
C GLU A 127 -0.27 22.11 2.78
N SER A 128 0.21 20.92 3.12
CA SER A 128 0.71 20.61 4.46
C SER A 128 2.05 21.27 4.80
N GLY A 129 2.81 21.70 3.78
CA GLY A 129 4.16 22.20 3.90
C GLY A 129 5.25 21.14 3.83
N ALA A 130 4.90 19.86 3.69
CA ALA A 130 5.87 18.81 3.42
C ALA A 130 6.49 18.99 2.02
N ARG A 131 7.80 18.71 1.89
CA ARG A 131 8.48 18.71 0.60
C ARG A 131 8.54 17.31 0.03
N VAL A 132 8.37 17.18 -1.28
CA VAL A 132 8.46 15.90 -2.01
C VAL A 132 9.71 15.88 -2.86
N LEU A 133 10.38 14.72 -2.90
CA LEU A 133 11.48 14.45 -3.80
C LEU A 133 11.18 13.18 -4.61
N PHE A 134 10.77 13.36 -5.86
CA PHE A 134 10.50 12.27 -6.80
C PHE A 134 11.76 11.68 -7.43
N PHE A 135 11.60 10.52 -8.06
CA PHE A 135 12.66 9.80 -8.77
C PHE A 135 13.91 9.61 -7.92
N SER A 136 13.69 9.35 -6.64
CA SER A 136 14.72 9.26 -5.61
C SER A 136 14.53 8.00 -4.80
N ARG A 137 15.48 7.08 -4.91
CA ARG A 137 15.41 5.76 -4.28
C ARG A 137 16.47 5.64 -3.18
N VAL A 138 16.05 5.17 -2.00
CA VAL A 138 17.01 4.78 -0.96
C VAL A 138 17.89 3.64 -1.47
N ALA A 139 19.19 3.79 -1.32
CA ALA A 139 20.22 2.86 -1.80
C ALA A 139 21.01 2.23 -0.64
N ALA A 140 21.11 2.91 0.50
CA ALA A 140 21.76 2.40 1.71
C ALA A 140 21.26 3.16 2.95
N VAL A 141 21.54 2.58 4.12
CA VAL A 141 21.23 3.16 5.43
C VAL A 141 22.53 3.19 6.26
N GLU A 142 22.82 4.33 6.86
CA GLU A 142 23.96 4.53 7.76
C GLU A 142 23.48 4.70 9.19
N LYS A 143 24.16 4.05 10.15
CA LYS A 143 23.87 4.12 11.58
C LYS A 143 25.02 4.75 12.34
N VAL A 144 24.70 5.56 13.36
CA VAL A 144 25.72 6.07 14.30
C VAL A 144 25.96 5.11 15.45
N ALA A 145 24.94 4.30 15.80
CA ALA A 145 24.95 3.25 16.79
C ALA A 145 24.00 2.14 16.34
N ASP A 146 24.04 0.99 17.01
CA ASP A 146 23.28 -0.19 16.57
C ASP A 146 21.77 0.07 16.42
N GLU A 147 21.21 0.97 17.24
CA GLU A 147 19.77 1.26 17.28
C GLU A 147 19.37 2.59 16.60
N THR A 148 20.32 3.36 16.07
CA THR A 148 20.04 4.72 15.59
C THR A 148 20.49 4.93 14.15
N VAL A 149 19.54 5.21 13.27
CA VAL A 149 19.80 5.63 11.89
C VAL A 149 20.31 7.08 11.90
N ASP A 150 21.48 7.31 11.31
CA ASP A 150 22.09 8.62 11.13
C ASP A 150 21.67 9.25 9.79
N ALA A 151 21.75 8.46 8.72
CA ALA A 151 21.46 8.93 7.39
C ALA A 151 20.91 7.82 6.49
N ILE A 152 20.20 8.23 5.47
CA ILE A 152 19.90 7.38 4.31
C ILE A 152 20.68 7.89 3.10
N ILE A 153 21.21 6.97 2.30
CA ILE A 153 21.84 7.29 1.04
C ILE A 153 20.78 7.10 -0.06
N VAL A 154 20.57 8.13 -0.82
CA VAL A 154 19.56 8.19 -1.88
C VAL A 154 20.23 8.32 -3.24
N ALA A 155 19.84 7.46 -4.17
CA ALA A 155 20.23 7.54 -5.58
C ALA A 155 19.17 8.30 -6.38
N ASN A 156 19.58 9.33 -7.11
CA ASN A 156 18.74 10.12 -8.01
C ASN A 156 19.53 10.66 -9.18
N LYS A 157 18.94 11.57 -9.97
CA LYS A 157 19.58 12.15 -11.15
C LYS A 157 20.87 12.94 -10.84
N SER A 158 21.03 13.42 -9.61
CA SER A 158 22.24 14.13 -9.15
C SER A 158 23.34 13.19 -8.66
N GLY A 159 23.12 11.87 -8.68
CA GLY A 159 24.01 10.86 -8.12
C GLY A 159 23.57 10.39 -6.74
N LEU A 160 24.51 10.16 -5.84
CA LEU A 160 24.25 9.77 -4.45
C LEU A 160 24.23 11.00 -3.55
N VAL A 161 23.20 11.09 -2.72
CA VAL A 161 23.04 12.16 -1.71
C VAL A 161 22.67 11.49 -0.37
N ALA A 162 23.33 11.90 0.70
CA ALA A 162 22.98 11.48 2.06
C ALA A 162 21.95 12.47 2.64
N PHE A 163 20.86 11.95 3.17
CA PHE A 163 19.85 12.72 3.87
C PHE A 163 19.83 12.34 5.35
N LYS A 164 19.88 13.35 6.23
CA LYS A 164 19.80 13.18 7.67
C LYS A 164 18.49 13.72 8.23
N ALA A 165 17.96 13.05 9.25
CA ALA A 165 16.80 13.50 10.01
C ALA A 165 16.88 13.04 11.46
N LYS A 166 16.04 13.61 12.30
CA LYS A 166 15.89 13.18 13.71
C LYS A 166 15.13 11.87 13.80
N VAL A 167 14.07 11.73 13.01
CA VAL A 167 13.23 10.52 12.91
C VAL A 167 12.97 10.19 11.45
N PHE A 168 12.97 8.90 11.14
CA PHE A 168 12.65 8.35 9.82
C PHE A 168 11.36 7.54 9.88
N ILE A 169 10.56 7.58 8.80
CA ILE A 169 9.35 6.77 8.67
C ILE A 169 9.48 5.90 7.43
N ASP A 170 9.52 4.59 7.62
CA ASP A 170 9.50 3.60 6.54
C ASP A 170 8.07 3.35 6.08
N ALA A 171 7.71 3.90 4.94
CA ALA A 171 6.45 3.69 4.24
C ALA A 171 6.67 3.07 2.85
N THR A 172 7.79 2.37 2.65
CA THR A 172 8.15 1.74 1.36
C THR A 172 7.21 0.61 0.95
N GLY A 173 6.39 0.14 1.89
CA GLY A 173 5.51 -1.00 1.73
C GLY A 173 6.24 -2.34 1.87
N ASP A 174 7.53 -2.40 1.56
CA ASP A 174 8.38 -3.60 1.71
C ASP A 174 9.29 -3.53 2.95
N GLY A 175 9.25 -2.43 3.72
CA GLY A 175 10.06 -2.25 4.92
C GLY A 175 11.56 -2.14 4.61
N ASP A 176 11.90 -1.51 3.49
CA ASP A 176 13.30 -1.47 3.00
C ASP A 176 14.23 -0.74 3.96
N LEU A 177 13.82 0.43 4.47
CA LEU A 177 14.61 1.19 5.41
C LEU A 177 14.87 0.41 6.70
N ALA A 178 13.81 -0.10 7.32
CA ALA A 178 13.90 -0.80 8.60
C ALA A 178 14.73 -2.10 8.46
N ALA A 179 14.50 -2.89 7.42
CA ALA A 179 15.25 -4.10 7.15
C ALA A 179 16.74 -3.81 6.88
N TRP A 180 17.07 -2.78 6.10
CA TRP A 180 18.46 -2.39 5.82
C TRP A 180 19.15 -1.76 7.03
N ALA A 181 18.39 -1.15 7.94
CA ALA A 181 18.89 -0.72 9.24
C ALA A 181 19.11 -1.88 10.23
N GLY A 182 18.69 -3.10 9.89
CA GLY A 182 18.91 -4.31 10.66
C GLY A 182 17.73 -4.76 11.54
N ALA A 183 16.53 -4.20 11.32
CA ALA A 183 15.34 -4.69 12.00
C ALA A 183 14.97 -6.10 11.54
N SER A 184 14.51 -6.93 12.47
CA SER A 184 13.96 -8.25 12.17
C SER A 184 12.62 -8.13 11.44
N PHE A 185 12.34 -9.09 10.57
CA PHE A 185 11.08 -9.16 9.84
C PHE A 185 10.67 -10.60 9.53
N LYS A 186 9.39 -10.78 9.27
CA LYS A 186 8.83 -12.01 8.69
C LYS A 186 8.34 -11.73 7.27
N ARG A 187 8.28 -12.76 6.43
CA ARG A 187 7.80 -12.69 5.05
C ARG A 187 7.10 -13.98 4.66
N GLY A 188 5.92 -13.88 4.03
CA GLY A 188 5.14 -15.05 3.67
C GLY A 188 4.71 -15.87 4.89
N ASP A 189 4.39 -17.13 4.64
CA ASP A 189 4.12 -18.13 5.67
C ASP A 189 5.40 -18.82 6.18
N ASP A 190 5.24 -19.82 7.05
CA ASP A 190 6.36 -20.60 7.60
C ASP A 190 7.18 -21.34 6.54
N SER A 191 6.61 -21.55 5.34
CA SER A 191 7.29 -22.10 4.17
C SER A 191 7.93 -21.03 3.28
N GLY A 192 7.79 -19.75 3.64
CA GLY A 192 8.28 -18.60 2.87
C GLY A 192 7.41 -18.24 1.65
N VAL A 193 6.23 -18.85 1.50
CA VAL A 193 5.30 -18.56 0.39
C VAL A 193 4.53 -17.28 0.67
N VAL A 194 4.65 -16.32 -0.23
CA VAL A 194 3.96 -15.02 -0.15
C VAL A 194 2.61 -15.08 -0.87
N GLN A 195 1.71 -14.15 -0.53
CA GLN A 195 0.43 -14.00 -1.24
C GLN A 195 0.67 -13.60 -2.70
N SER A 196 -0.21 -14.07 -3.60
CA SER A 196 -0.14 -13.75 -5.03
C SER A 196 -0.21 -12.24 -5.27
N SER A 197 0.65 -11.73 -6.13
CA SER A 197 0.61 -10.35 -6.64
C SER A 197 -0.34 -10.23 -7.82
N SER A 198 -0.63 -9.00 -8.28
CA SER A 198 -1.36 -8.73 -9.52
C SER A 198 -0.79 -7.51 -10.22
N LEU A 199 -0.93 -7.44 -11.53
CA LEU A 199 -0.67 -6.21 -12.28
C LEU A 199 -2.01 -5.67 -12.76
N CYS A 200 -2.48 -4.58 -12.17
CA CYS A 200 -3.74 -3.95 -12.60
C CYS A 200 -3.61 -3.34 -14.01
N PHE A 201 -4.73 -3.23 -14.70
CA PHE A 201 -4.80 -2.70 -16.05
C PHE A 201 -6.15 -2.04 -16.32
N SER A 202 -6.27 -1.29 -17.40
CA SER A 202 -7.51 -0.65 -17.81
C SER A 202 -7.83 -0.86 -19.28
N PHE A 203 -9.13 -1.04 -19.57
CA PHE A 203 -9.70 -1.05 -20.91
C PHE A 203 -10.55 0.18 -21.13
N ALA A 204 -10.52 0.72 -22.33
CA ALA A 204 -11.47 1.74 -22.79
C ALA A 204 -12.34 1.21 -23.93
N ASN A 205 -13.34 1.98 -24.27
CA ASN A 205 -14.37 1.64 -25.24
C ASN A 205 -15.11 0.34 -24.88
N VAL A 206 -15.35 0.18 -23.57
CA VAL A 206 -16.18 -0.88 -23.01
C VAL A 206 -17.62 -0.38 -23.03
N ASP A 207 -18.54 -1.12 -23.65
CA ASP A 207 -19.95 -0.74 -23.67
C ASP A 207 -20.54 -0.81 -22.26
N SER A 208 -20.65 0.34 -21.58
CA SER A 208 -21.15 0.46 -20.21
C SER A 208 -22.61 0.03 -20.08
N TYR A 209 -23.42 0.22 -21.12
CA TYR A 209 -24.81 -0.21 -21.13
C TYR A 209 -24.92 -1.73 -21.10
N ASN A 210 -24.24 -2.41 -22.03
CA ASN A 210 -24.22 -3.86 -22.07
C ASN A 210 -23.52 -4.46 -20.84
N TYR A 211 -22.47 -3.81 -20.31
CA TYR A 211 -21.79 -4.25 -19.08
C TYR A 211 -22.74 -4.34 -17.89
N ASN A 212 -23.61 -3.34 -17.72
CA ASN A 212 -24.51 -3.24 -16.57
C ASN A 212 -25.83 -4.00 -16.74
N LEU A 213 -26.33 -4.19 -17.96
CA LEU A 213 -27.72 -4.62 -18.22
C LEU A 213 -27.88 -6.00 -18.82
N THR A 214 -26.90 -6.53 -19.54
CA THR A 214 -27.16 -7.72 -20.39
C THR A 214 -26.49 -9.00 -19.94
N GLY A 215 -25.80 -9.01 -18.81
CA GLY A 215 -25.08 -10.20 -18.40
C GLY A 215 -24.99 -10.42 -16.91
N PRO A 216 -24.62 -11.62 -16.50
CA PRO A 216 -24.26 -11.89 -15.13
C PRO A 216 -23.05 -11.02 -14.77
N SER A 217 -22.97 -10.62 -13.49
CA SER A 217 -21.79 -9.92 -12.98
C SER A 217 -20.49 -10.62 -13.42
N LEU A 218 -19.53 -9.84 -13.92
CA LEU A 218 -18.21 -10.37 -14.29
C LEU A 218 -17.42 -10.84 -13.07
N HIS A 219 -17.77 -10.35 -11.89
CA HIS A 219 -17.11 -10.75 -10.64
C HIS A 219 -17.28 -12.25 -10.40
N THR A 220 -16.19 -12.95 -10.16
CA THR A 220 -16.14 -14.41 -10.08
C THR A 220 -16.69 -15.02 -8.78
N SER A 221 -17.14 -14.21 -7.83
CA SER A 221 -18.05 -14.67 -6.77
C SER A 221 -19.41 -15.14 -7.34
N ASN A 222 -19.80 -14.65 -8.53
CA ASN A 222 -20.92 -15.15 -9.28
C ASN A 222 -20.47 -16.39 -10.10
N LYS A 223 -21.04 -17.55 -9.78
CA LYS A 223 -20.73 -18.82 -10.48
C LYS A 223 -21.06 -18.80 -11.98
N ASN A 224 -21.92 -17.87 -12.41
CA ASN A 224 -22.29 -17.69 -13.82
C ASN A 224 -21.43 -16.62 -14.52
N SER A 225 -20.36 -16.13 -13.88
CA SER A 225 -19.48 -15.15 -14.52
C SER A 225 -18.93 -15.67 -15.85
N PRO A 226 -18.96 -14.86 -16.92
CA PRO A 226 -18.40 -15.24 -18.22
C PRO A 226 -16.90 -15.55 -18.17
N VAL A 227 -16.19 -15.08 -17.15
CA VAL A 227 -14.77 -15.37 -16.92
C VAL A 227 -14.54 -16.88 -16.81
N TYR A 228 -15.47 -17.63 -16.20
CA TYR A 228 -15.35 -19.09 -16.11
C TYR A 228 -15.38 -19.76 -17.47
N LYS A 229 -16.22 -19.29 -18.41
CA LYS A 229 -16.27 -19.82 -19.79
C LYS A 229 -14.93 -19.58 -20.52
N ALA A 230 -14.32 -18.42 -20.29
CA ALA A 230 -13.00 -18.13 -20.86
C ALA A 230 -11.92 -19.07 -20.30
N ILE A 231 -11.92 -19.32 -18.98
CA ILE A 231 -10.99 -20.24 -18.32
C ILE A 231 -11.20 -21.68 -18.84
N GLU A 232 -12.43 -22.15 -18.86
CA GLU A 232 -12.81 -23.53 -19.28
C GLU A 232 -12.48 -23.81 -20.75
N SER A 233 -12.44 -22.77 -21.58
CA SER A 233 -12.04 -22.91 -23.00
C SER A 233 -10.61 -23.39 -23.19
N GLY A 234 -9.73 -23.19 -22.19
CA GLY A 234 -8.30 -23.49 -22.28
C GLY A 234 -7.50 -22.62 -23.26
N LYS A 235 -8.18 -21.69 -23.97
CA LYS A 235 -7.59 -20.81 -24.98
C LYS A 235 -6.68 -19.73 -24.37
N TYR A 236 -6.91 -19.38 -23.11
CA TYR A 236 -6.26 -18.28 -22.40
C TYR A 236 -5.52 -18.80 -21.15
N PRO A 237 -4.33 -19.40 -21.29
CA PRO A 237 -3.70 -20.15 -20.19
C PRO A 237 -3.14 -19.29 -19.05
N LEU A 238 -3.09 -17.95 -19.20
CA LEU A 238 -2.58 -17.06 -18.16
C LEU A 238 -3.67 -16.41 -17.31
N ILE A 239 -4.96 -16.52 -17.70
CA ILE A 239 -6.06 -15.97 -16.91
C ILE A 239 -6.50 -16.93 -15.81
N ASP A 240 -7.00 -16.40 -14.74
CA ASP A 240 -7.57 -17.17 -13.63
C ASP A 240 -8.89 -16.55 -13.13
N LYS A 241 -9.42 -17.11 -12.03
CA LYS A 241 -10.68 -16.65 -11.43
C LYS A 241 -10.57 -15.33 -10.66
N HIS A 242 -9.38 -14.75 -10.45
CA HIS A 242 -9.27 -13.45 -9.81
C HIS A 242 -9.60 -12.35 -10.80
N PHE A 243 -10.80 -11.78 -10.67
CA PHE A 243 -11.31 -10.79 -11.59
C PHE A 243 -12.20 -9.77 -10.88
N ASN A 244 -11.61 -8.64 -10.53
CA ASN A 244 -12.30 -7.48 -9.97
C ASN A 244 -12.21 -6.31 -10.93
N SER A 245 -13.30 -5.57 -11.07
CA SER A 245 -13.40 -4.47 -12.02
C SER A 245 -14.23 -3.31 -11.49
N ASN A 246 -13.84 -2.09 -11.84
CA ASN A 246 -14.58 -0.88 -11.51
C ASN A 246 -14.52 0.10 -12.67
N PHE A 247 -15.63 0.79 -12.95
CA PHE A 247 -15.63 1.94 -13.84
C PHE A 247 -14.90 3.12 -13.17
N ILE A 248 -13.96 3.72 -13.89
CA ILE A 248 -13.24 4.92 -13.45
C ILE A 248 -13.65 6.18 -14.22
N GLY A 249 -14.47 6.01 -15.25
CA GLY A 249 -15.02 7.03 -16.11
C GLY A 249 -15.94 6.40 -17.16
N PRO A 250 -16.61 7.20 -18.03
CA PRO A 250 -17.44 6.69 -19.11
C PRO A 250 -16.66 5.70 -19.99
N ASP A 251 -17.19 4.48 -20.15
CA ASP A 251 -16.63 3.43 -20.98
C ASP A 251 -15.18 3.02 -20.70
N VAL A 252 -14.65 3.42 -19.51
CA VAL A 252 -13.32 3.04 -19.04
C VAL A 252 -13.43 2.20 -17.78
N VAL A 253 -12.96 0.95 -17.87
CA VAL A 253 -12.97 -0.01 -16.79
C VAL A 253 -11.55 -0.33 -16.36
N GLN A 254 -11.29 -0.29 -15.07
CA GLN A 254 -10.03 -0.69 -14.46
C GLN A 254 -10.20 -2.03 -13.74
N PHE A 255 -9.17 -2.87 -13.87
CA PHE A 255 -9.19 -4.26 -13.41
C PHE A 255 -8.07 -4.53 -12.42
N ASN A 256 -8.40 -5.26 -11.36
CA ASN A 256 -7.47 -6.00 -10.53
C ASN A 256 -7.76 -7.48 -10.79
N ALA A 257 -7.06 -8.06 -11.76
CA ALA A 257 -7.34 -9.40 -12.28
C ALA A 257 -6.06 -10.16 -12.58
N GLY A 258 -6.15 -11.48 -12.46
CA GLY A 258 -5.03 -12.40 -12.61
C GLY A 258 -4.09 -12.41 -11.40
N HIS A 259 -3.52 -13.58 -11.12
CA HIS A 259 -2.52 -13.77 -10.08
C HIS A 259 -1.14 -14.00 -10.67
N LEU A 260 -0.17 -13.47 -9.97
CA LEU A 260 1.27 -13.69 -10.16
C LEU A 260 1.78 -14.31 -8.86
N ASP A 261 1.93 -15.63 -8.89
CA ASP A 261 2.17 -16.40 -7.68
C ASP A 261 3.63 -16.36 -7.25
N ASN A 262 3.84 -16.37 -5.93
CA ASN A 262 5.14 -16.48 -5.28
C ASN A 262 6.18 -15.48 -5.78
N VAL A 263 5.79 -14.23 -5.97
CA VAL A 263 6.68 -13.14 -6.38
C VAL A 263 7.35 -12.53 -5.17
N ASP A 264 8.66 -12.71 -5.04
CA ASP A 264 9.46 -11.96 -4.07
C ASP A 264 9.63 -10.51 -4.54
N SER A 265 8.92 -9.58 -3.92
CA SER A 265 9.01 -8.15 -4.25
C SER A 265 10.36 -7.52 -3.89
N THR A 266 11.17 -8.20 -3.10
CA THR A 266 12.51 -7.76 -2.72
C THR A 266 13.60 -8.23 -3.67
N ASP A 267 13.25 -9.13 -4.63
CA ASP A 267 14.10 -9.56 -5.72
C ASP A 267 13.72 -8.78 -7.00
N PRO A 268 14.65 -7.95 -7.53
CA PRO A 268 14.38 -7.16 -8.74
C PRO A 268 14.15 -8.02 -9.99
N TRP A 269 14.73 -9.21 -10.07
CA TRP A 269 14.53 -10.12 -11.21
C TRP A 269 13.13 -10.76 -11.16
N ALA A 270 12.69 -11.21 -9.98
CA ALA A 270 11.34 -11.72 -9.78
C ALA A 270 10.29 -10.66 -10.11
N THR A 271 10.49 -9.42 -9.62
CA THR A 271 9.61 -8.28 -9.89
C THR A 271 9.58 -7.93 -11.39
N THR A 272 10.74 -7.93 -12.06
CA THR A 272 10.85 -7.69 -13.51
C THR A 272 10.04 -8.72 -14.30
N GLN A 273 10.24 -9.99 -14.00
CA GLN A 273 9.50 -11.08 -14.65
C GLN A 273 8.00 -10.96 -14.40
N ALA A 274 7.59 -10.68 -13.17
CA ALA A 274 6.19 -10.49 -12.80
C ALA A 274 5.53 -9.35 -13.60
N MET A 275 6.21 -8.22 -13.77
CA MET A 275 5.73 -7.10 -14.58
C MET A 275 5.54 -7.49 -16.05
N MET A 276 6.46 -8.27 -16.63
CA MET A 276 6.37 -8.72 -18.02
C MET A 276 5.22 -9.70 -18.22
N VAL A 277 5.08 -10.70 -17.34
CA VAL A 277 3.99 -11.68 -17.38
C VAL A 277 2.63 -11.00 -17.10
N GLY A 278 2.58 -10.07 -16.16
CA GLY A 278 1.36 -9.31 -15.87
C GLY A 278 0.80 -8.55 -17.07
N ARG A 279 1.68 -8.01 -17.95
CA ARG A 279 1.25 -7.39 -19.21
C ARG A 279 0.67 -8.42 -20.19
N GLN A 280 1.21 -9.62 -20.23
CA GLN A 280 0.66 -10.71 -21.05
C GLN A 280 -0.71 -11.16 -20.51
N ILE A 281 -0.87 -11.25 -19.18
CA ILE A 281 -2.15 -11.53 -18.54
C ILE A 281 -3.21 -10.49 -18.93
N ALA A 282 -2.88 -9.20 -18.90
CA ALA A 282 -3.78 -8.13 -19.30
C ALA A 282 -4.24 -8.27 -20.76
N GLY A 283 -3.32 -8.60 -21.67
CA GLY A 283 -3.64 -8.89 -23.08
C GLY A 283 -4.56 -10.10 -23.22
N GLN A 284 -4.29 -11.19 -22.51
CA GLN A 284 -5.15 -12.38 -22.58
C GLN A 284 -6.56 -12.12 -22.00
N TYR A 285 -6.68 -11.33 -20.93
CA TYR A 285 -8.03 -10.93 -20.44
C TYR A 285 -8.79 -10.10 -21.47
N LEU A 286 -8.12 -9.21 -22.22
CA LEU A 286 -8.81 -8.44 -23.28
C LEU A 286 -9.39 -9.38 -24.34
N GLU A 287 -8.58 -10.29 -24.88
CA GLU A 287 -9.03 -11.23 -25.91
C GLU A 287 -10.09 -12.19 -25.36
N ALA A 288 -9.92 -12.68 -24.14
CA ALA A 288 -10.89 -13.54 -23.48
C ALA A 288 -12.24 -12.84 -23.31
N MET A 289 -12.26 -11.58 -22.86
CA MET A 289 -13.50 -10.83 -22.70
C MET A 289 -14.17 -10.49 -24.03
N LYS A 290 -13.42 -10.21 -25.09
CA LYS A 290 -13.97 -10.06 -26.45
C LYS A 290 -14.67 -11.33 -26.91
N ASP A 291 -14.09 -12.49 -26.67
CA ASP A 291 -14.67 -13.77 -27.09
C ASP A 291 -15.95 -14.12 -26.32
N VAL A 292 -15.95 -13.96 -24.99
CA VAL A 292 -17.08 -14.40 -24.15
C VAL A 292 -18.15 -13.33 -23.94
N GLN A 293 -17.82 -12.06 -24.18
CA GLN A 293 -18.71 -10.91 -24.03
C GLN A 293 -18.53 -9.90 -25.20
N PRO A 294 -18.73 -10.32 -26.46
CA PRO A 294 -18.44 -9.48 -27.62
C PRO A 294 -19.27 -8.21 -27.70
N LYS A 295 -20.49 -8.20 -27.17
CA LYS A 295 -21.33 -7.00 -27.13
C LYS A 295 -20.76 -5.94 -26.20
N THR A 296 -20.13 -6.35 -25.13
CA THR A 296 -19.56 -5.45 -24.11
C THR A 296 -18.12 -5.03 -24.44
N PHE A 297 -17.30 -5.99 -24.88
CA PHE A 297 -15.87 -5.78 -25.06
C PHE A 297 -15.38 -5.84 -26.51
N GLY A 298 -16.26 -6.06 -27.49
CA GLY A 298 -15.86 -6.24 -28.88
C GLY A 298 -15.01 -5.09 -29.44
N SER A 299 -15.32 -3.85 -29.05
CA SER A 299 -14.57 -2.66 -29.43
C SER A 299 -13.55 -2.21 -28.37
N ALA A 300 -13.44 -2.91 -27.25
CA ALA A 300 -12.54 -2.52 -26.17
C ALA A 300 -11.07 -2.69 -26.56
N PHE A 301 -10.22 -1.88 -25.96
CA PHE A 301 -8.77 -1.96 -26.13
C PHE A 301 -8.05 -1.71 -24.81
N LEU A 302 -6.85 -2.25 -24.67
CA LEU A 302 -5.98 -2.04 -23.52
C LEU A 302 -5.40 -0.62 -23.56
N VAL A 303 -5.73 0.19 -22.54
CA VAL A 303 -5.23 1.57 -22.43
C VAL A 303 -3.91 1.60 -21.67
N LYS A 304 -3.86 0.90 -20.52
CA LYS A 304 -2.72 1.01 -19.61
C LYS A 304 -2.61 -0.24 -18.74
N THR A 305 -1.40 -0.62 -18.44
CA THR A 305 -1.07 -1.50 -17.31
C THR A 305 -0.39 -0.68 -16.21
N ALA A 306 -0.54 -1.10 -14.97
CA ALA A 306 0.07 -0.42 -13.83
C ALA A 306 1.59 -0.30 -14.00
N SER A 307 2.15 0.80 -13.52
CA SER A 307 3.60 1.03 -13.48
C SER A 307 4.26 0.47 -12.21
N LEU A 308 3.45 0.07 -11.24
CA LEU A 308 3.87 -0.56 -9.99
C LEU A 308 3.14 -1.89 -9.81
N LEU A 309 3.90 -2.96 -9.50
CA LEU A 309 3.32 -4.26 -9.22
C LEU A 309 2.42 -4.20 -7.97
N GLY A 310 1.24 -4.78 -8.05
CA GLY A 310 0.31 -4.92 -6.93
C GLY A 310 0.76 -5.99 -5.95
N VAL A 311 1.79 -5.71 -5.18
CA VAL A 311 2.36 -6.59 -4.15
C VAL A 311 1.43 -6.62 -2.94
N ARG A 312 0.93 -7.82 -2.60
CA ARG A 312 0.09 -8.02 -1.42
C ARG A 312 0.89 -8.38 -0.18
N ASP A 313 1.96 -9.14 -0.32
CA ASP A 313 2.76 -9.66 0.78
C ASP A 313 4.25 -9.46 0.54
N SER A 314 4.93 -8.99 1.59
CA SER A 314 6.36 -8.72 1.62
C SER A 314 6.86 -8.79 3.06
N ARG A 315 7.90 -8.02 3.41
CA ARG A 315 8.39 -7.96 4.79
C ARG A 315 7.33 -7.32 5.71
N ARG A 316 7.07 -7.96 6.83
CA ARG A 316 6.36 -7.45 7.99
C ARG A 316 7.41 -7.23 9.08
N ILE A 317 7.71 -5.97 9.36
CA ILE A 317 8.77 -5.60 10.31
C ILE A 317 8.31 -5.94 11.73
N GLU A 318 9.15 -6.62 12.50
CA GLU A 318 8.82 -6.97 13.87
C GLU A 318 8.88 -5.73 14.77
N GLY A 319 7.71 -5.34 15.28
CA GLY A 319 7.52 -4.22 16.21
C GLY A 319 7.47 -4.64 17.66
N ASP A 320 7.32 -3.68 18.58
CA ASP A 320 7.15 -3.94 20.02
C ASP A 320 5.91 -4.79 20.29
N TYR A 321 4.92 -4.71 19.42
CA TYR A 321 3.76 -5.58 19.39
C TYR A 321 3.56 -6.14 17.98
N THR A 322 3.20 -7.42 17.89
CA THR A 322 2.76 -8.05 16.64
C THR A 322 1.24 -8.23 16.70
N PHE A 323 0.50 -7.52 15.86
CA PHE A 323 -0.95 -7.68 15.76
C PHE A 323 -1.27 -9.05 15.17
N THR A 324 -2.14 -9.82 15.83
CA THR A 324 -2.41 -11.22 15.52
C THR A 324 -3.82 -11.45 15.00
N VAL A 325 -4.04 -12.61 14.38
CA VAL A 325 -5.38 -13.04 13.95
C VAL A 325 -6.32 -13.21 15.15
N GLU A 326 -5.82 -13.55 16.32
CA GLU A 326 -6.59 -13.62 17.58
C GLU A 326 -7.06 -12.23 18.00
N ASP A 327 -6.22 -11.20 17.92
CA ASP A 327 -6.63 -9.81 18.17
C ASP A 327 -7.76 -9.38 17.20
N TRP A 328 -7.66 -9.80 15.93
CA TRP A 328 -8.70 -9.58 14.94
C TRP A 328 -10.00 -10.29 15.33
N LYS A 329 -9.93 -11.59 15.69
CA LYS A 329 -11.13 -12.39 16.07
C LYS A 329 -11.81 -11.85 17.33
N GLU A 330 -11.05 -11.36 18.30
CA GLU A 330 -11.54 -10.80 19.55
C GLU A 330 -12.04 -9.36 19.41
N ARG A 331 -11.88 -8.69 18.25
CA ARG A 331 -12.16 -7.27 18.03
C ARG A 331 -11.44 -6.41 19.07
N ARG A 332 -10.20 -6.78 19.38
CA ARG A 332 -9.46 -6.21 20.50
C ARG A 332 -9.33 -4.69 20.38
N THR A 333 -9.45 -4.01 21.51
CA THR A 333 -9.10 -2.61 21.72
C THR A 333 -7.78 -2.53 22.47
N PHE A 334 -7.03 -1.45 22.29
CA PHE A 334 -5.72 -1.28 22.92
C PHE A 334 -5.65 0.09 23.58
N GLU A 335 -4.91 0.16 24.70
CA GLU A 335 -4.66 1.42 25.39
C GLU A 335 -3.91 2.42 24.50
N ASP A 336 -3.02 1.93 23.64
CA ASP A 336 -2.23 2.67 22.67
C ASP A 336 -2.84 2.67 21.25
N GLU A 337 -4.15 2.50 21.12
CA GLU A 337 -4.87 2.45 19.84
C GLU A 337 -4.75 3.76 19.06
N ILE A 338 -4.34 3.68 17.77
CA ILE A 338 -4.15 4.84 16.87
C ILE A 338 -5.23 4.99 15.81
N GLY A 339 -6.16 4.07 15.74
CA GLY A 339 -7.28 4.03 14.80
C GLY A 339 -7.91 2.65 14.81
N ARG A 340 -8.97 2.48 14.03
CA ARG A 340 -9.68 1.20 13.96
C ARG A 340 -9.72 0.67 12.54
N ASN A 341 -9.88 -0.66 12.42
CA ASN A 341 -9.97 -1.37 11.16
C ASN A 341 -11.14 -2.34 11.16
N CYS A 342 -11.92 -2.36 10.06
CA CYS A 342 -13.05 -3.28 9.87
C CYS A 342 -12.87 -4.21 8.66
N TYR A 343 -11.71 -4.18 8.02
CA TYR A 343 -11.49 -5.03 6.85
C TYR A 343 -11.37 -6.49 7.26
N TYR A 344 -11.88 -7.36 6.41
CA TYR A 344 -11.84 -8.81 6.63
C TYR A 344 -10.43 -9.38 6.39
N ILE A 345 -10.23 -10.62 6.80
CA ILE A 345 -9.01 -11.37 6.49
C ILE A 345 -9.05 -11.77 5.02
N ASP A 346 -8.23 -11.10 4.21
CA ASP A 346 -8.13 -11.23 2.76
C ASP A 346 -6.76 -11.75 2.36
N VAL A 347 -6.62 -13.07 2.29
CA VAL A 347 -5.37 -13.74 1.96
C VAL A 347 -5.48 -14.43 0.61
N HIS A 348 -4.68 -14.00 -0.35
CA HIS A 348 -4.63 -14.55 -1.70
C HIS A 348 -3.71 -15.77 -1.80
N LYS A 349 -4.14 -16.88 -1.19
CA LYS A 349 -3.46 -18.18 -1.23
C LYS A 349 -4.49 -19.29 -1.49
N PRO A 350 -4.09 -20.41 -2.13
CA PRO A 350 -4.98 -21.56 -2.31
C PRO A 350 -5.53 -22.08 -0.97
N GLY A 351 -6.83 -22.37 -0.92
CA GLY A 351 -7.48 -22.94 0.26
C GLY A 351 -7.86 -21.95 1.37
N HIS A 352 -7.42 -20.69 1.30
CA HIS A 352 -7.83 -19.70 2.29
C HIS A 352 -9.32 -19.33 2.13
N LYS A 353 -10.02 -19.21 3.26
CA LYS A 353 -11.42 -18.76 3.32
C LYS A 353 -11.49 -17.38 3.94
N GLU A 354 -12.16 -16.47 3.26
CA GLU A 354 -12.43 -15.13 3.81
C GLU A 354 -13.23 -15.22 5.12
N THR A 355 -12.74 -14.52 6.15
CA THR A 355 -13.46 -14.33 7.41
C THR A 355 -13.82 -12.87 7.56
N ARG A 356 -15.11 -12.56 7.67
CA ARG A 356 -15.64 -11.19 7.66
C ARG A 356 -16.21 -10.81 9.02
N TYR A 357 -16.10 -9.54 9.37
CA TYR A 357 -16.80 -8.94 10.50
C TYR A 357 -18.31 -8.87 10.23
N LYS A 358 -19.08 -8.89 11.31
CA LYS A 358 -20.48 -8.47 11.27
C LYS A 358 -20.54 -6.95 11.17
N LYS A 359 -21.68 -6.44 10.77
CA LYS A 359 -21.97 -5.00 10.74
C LYS A 359 -21.73 -4.34 12.10
N GLY A 360 -21.00 -3.22 12.13
CA GLY A 360 -20.63 -2.50 13.33
C GLY A 360 -19.39 -3.01 14.05
N GLU A 361 -18.82 -4.16 13.62
CA GLU A 361 -17.61 -4.70 14.25
C GLU A 361 -16.32 -4.12 13.65
N SER A 362 -15.34 -3.92 14.52
CA SER A 362 -14.00 -3.45 14.17
C SER A 362 -13.02 -3.76 15.30
N HIS A 363 -11.73 -3.73 15.02
CA HIS A 363 -10.65 -3.83 16.02
C HIS A 363 -9.80 -2.57 16.04
N GLY A 364 -9.09 -2.33 17.14
CA GLY A 364 -8.08 -1.28 17.27
C GLY A 364 -6.77 -1.65 16.57
N ILE A 365 -6.00 -0.64 16.17
CA ILE A 365 -4.64 -0.79 15.66
C ILE A 365 -3.71 -0.21 16.74
N PRO A 366 -2.86 -1.00 17.41
CA PRO A 366 -1.98 -0.48 18.45
C PRO A 366 -0.77 0.25 17.86
N TYR A 367 -0.35 1.36 18.51
CA TYR A 367 0.83 2.13 18.13
C TYR A 367 2.11 1.27 18.04
N ARG A 368 2.27 0.35 19.01
CA ARG A 368 3.44 -0.55 19.10
C ARG A 368 3.65 -1.46 17.89
N CYS A 369 2.68 -1.55 16.96
CA CYS A 369 2.90 -2.20 15.67
C CYS A 369 3.73 -1.36 14.70
N LEU A 370 3.91 -0.06 14.97
CA LEU A 370 4.65 0.87 14.14
C LEU A 370 6.10 1.08 14.60
N THR A 371 6.50 0.54 15.74
CA THR A 371 7.81 0.73 16.39
C THR A 371 8.71 -0.48 16.17
N PRO A 372 9.63 -0.47 15.17
CA PRO A 372 10.53 -1.59 14.89
C PRO A 372 11.45 -1.88 16.08
N LYS A 373 11.49 -3.14 16.54
CA LYS A 373 12.42 -3.55 17.59
C LYS A 373 13.87 -3.24 17.18
N GLY A 374 14.62 -2.66 18.12
CA GLY A 374 16.05 -2.36 17.93
C GLY A 374 16.34 -1.15 17.05
N LEU A 375 15.34 -0.32 16.72
CA LEU A 375 15.53 0.94 15.97
C LEU A 375 14.87 2.10 16.70
N LYS A 376 15.67 2.91 17.35
CA LYS A 376 15.23 3.98 18.23
C LYS A 376 14.50 5.15 17.56
N ASN A 377 14.88 5.50 16.34
CA ASN A 377 14.39 6.67 15.63
C ASN A 377 13.74 6.33 14.27
N VAL A 378 13.20 5.12 14.15
CA VAL A 378 12.50 4.65 12.96
C VAL A 378 11.09 4.22 13.32
N LEU A 379 10.12 4.64 12.54
CA LEU A 379 8.74 4.14 12.54
C LEU A 379 8.46 3.42 11.22
N THR A 380 7.53 2.46 11.25
CA THR A 380 6.94 1.87 10.04
C THR A 380 5.52 2.37 9.84
N ALA A 381 5.07 2.48 8.59
CA ALA A 381 3.69 2.83 8.27
C ALA A 381 3.20 2.07 7.03
N GLY A 382 1.91 1.78 6.97
CA GLY A 382 1.32 1.09 5.84
C GLY A 382 1.52 -0.42 5.86
N ARG A 383 1.85 -1.01 4.71
CA ARG A 383 1.87 -2.46 4.52
C ARG A 383 2.94 -3.21 5.35
N CYS A 384 4.04 -2.56 5.71
CA CYS A 384 5.18 -3.20 6.39
C CYS A 384 5.09 -3.23 7.93
N ILE A 385 3.99 -2.80 8.54
CA ILE A 385 3.82 -2.80 10.00
C ILE A 385 3.82 -4.22 10.59
N SER A 386 4.00 -4.31 11.91
CA SER A 386 4.12 -5.59 12.63
C SER A 386 2.78 -6.32 12.76
N THR A 387 2.64 -7.41 12.02
CA THR A 387 1.47 -8.31 12.05
C THR A 387 1.89 -9.75 11.88
N ASP A 388 1.04 -10.70 12.29
CA ASP A 388 1.14 -12.07 11.82
C ASP A 388 0.68 -12.19 10.36
N GLU A 389 0.77 -13.35 9.76
CA GLU A 389 0.46 -13.57 8.35
C GLU A 389 -1.03 -13.39 8.04
N GLU A 390 -1.93 -13.94 8.87
CA GLU A 390 -3.37 -13.89 8.61
C GLU A 390 -3.92 -12.48 8.84
N ALA A 391 -3.60 -11.86 9.98
CA ALA A 391 -4.03 -10.51 10.30
C ALA A 391 -3.51 -9.47 9.30
N PHE A 392 -2.34 -9.73 8.70
CA PHE A 392 -1.78 -8.93 7.63
C PHE A 392 -2.76 -8.74 6.46
N GLY A 393 -3.52 -9.80 6.10
CA GLY A 393 -4.56 -9.70 5.07
C GLY A 393 -5.57 -8.58 5.31
N SER A 394 -5.84 -8.25 6.58
CA SER A 394 -6.77 -7.20 6.99
C SER A 394 -6.11 -5.80 7.03
N LEU A 395 -4.84 -5.69 7.42
CA LEU A 395 -4.19 -4.40 7.72
C LEU A 395 -3.39 -3.80 6.55
N ARG A 396 -3.13 -4.57 5.48
CA ARG A 396 -2.32 -4.13 4.33
C ARG A 396 -3.04 -3.27 3.29
N VAL A 397 -4.37 -3.19 3.37
CA VAL A 397 -5.17 -2.44 2.40
C VAL A 397 -5.07 -0.93 2.63
N MET A 398 -5.41 -0.13 1.60
CA MET A 398 -5.15 1.32 1.64
C MET A 398 -5.79 2.06 2.83
N PRO A 399 -7.05 1.80 3.24
CA PRO A 399 -7.66 2.57 4.34
C PRO A 399 -6.88 2.48 5.67
N PRO A 400 -6.54 1.29 6.23
CA PRO A 400 -5.70 1.24 7.43
C PRO A 400 -4.27 1.74 7.20
N CYS A 401 -3.72 1.63 5.97
CA CYS A 401 -2.42 2.23 5.66
C CYS A 401 -2.44 3.77 5.81
N LEU A 402 -3.53 4.44 5.41
CA LEU A 402 -3.70 5.88 5.62
C LEU A 402 -3.71 6.24 7.11
N VAL A 403 -4.41 5.44 7.92
CA VAL A 403 -4.51 5.63 9.39
C VAL A 403 -3.16 5.46 10.06
N THR A 404 -2.43 4.38 9.75
CA THR A 404 -1.11 4.13 10.33
C THR A 404 -0.08 5.19 9.93
N GLY A 405 -0.18 5.72 8.70
CA GLY A 405 0.67 6.82 8.26
C GLY A 405 0.41 8.12 9.04
N GLU A 406 -0.84 8.52 9.21
CA GLU A 406 -1.19 9.70 9.99
C GLU A 406 -0.65 9.61 11.42
N ALA A 407 -0.82 8.48 12.06
CA ALA A 407 -0.30 8.24 13.40
C ALA A 407 1.23 8.25 13.46
N ALA A 408 1.91 7.61 12.50
CA ALA A 408 3.36 7.59 12.44
C ALA A 408 3.96 8.99 12.26
N GLY A 409 3.35 9.83 11.40
CA GLY A 409 3.78 11.22 11.20
C GLY A 409 3.67 12.05 12.48
N MET A 410 2.55 11.97 13.17
CA MET A 410 2.31 12.66 14.44
C MET A 410 3.26 12.15 15.53
N ALA A 411 3.40 10.83 15.66
CA ALA A 411 4.29 10.19 16.64
C ALA A 411 5.76 10.56 16.43
N ALA A 412 6.22 10.69 15.19
CA ALA A 412 7.58 11.12 14.88
C ALA A 412 7.88 12.51 15.47
N VAL A 413 6.94 13.44 15.35
CA VAL A 413 7.10 14.78 15.90
C VAL A 413 7.05 14.79 17.44
N HIS A 414 6.21 13.95 18.04
CA HIS A 414 6.18 13.76 19.49
C HIS A 414 7.50 13.18 20.01
N ALA A 415 8.07 12.19 19.31
CA ALA A 415 9.37 11.64 19.67
C ALA A 415 10.47 12.71 19.66
N ILE A 416 10.46 13.60 18.67
CA ILE A 416 11.41 14.73 18.59
C ILE A 416 11.23 15.71 19.76
N LYS A 417 9.99 16.09 20.06
CA LYS A 417 9.68 17.12 21.06
C LYS A 417 9.83 16.63 22.50
N GLN A 418 9.51 15.37 22.78
CA GLN A 418 9.29 14.88 24.14
C GLN A 418 10.14 13.66 24.54
N ALA A 419 10.64 12.87 23.58
CA ALA A 419 11.26 11.58 23.84
C ALA A 419 12.71 11.44 23.30
N ARG A 420 13.40 12.55 23.03
CA ARG A 420 14.79 12.56 22.50
C ARG A 420 14.96 11.68 21.26
N ASN A 421 14.01 11.78 20.34
CA ASN A 421 13.91 11.02 19.10
C ASN A 421 13.67 9.49 19.31
N ASP A 422 13.28 9.07 20.51
CA ASP A 422 13.01 7.66 20.81
C ASP A 422 11.52 7.37 20.60
N VAL A 423 11.20 6.70 19.49
CA VAL A 423 9.82 6.40 19.10
C VAL A 423 9.11 5.42 20.03
N HIS A 424 9.87 4.66 20.85
CA HIS A 424 9.32 3.72 21.83
C HIS A 424 8.88 4.39 23.14
N LYS A 425 9.28 5.66 23.36
CA LYS A 425 9.07 6.39 24.62
C LYS A 425 8.12 7.57 24.51
N ILE A 426 7.33 7.63 23.48
CA ILE A 426 6.33 8.70 23.35
C ILE A 426 5.16 8.47 24.32
N ASP A 427 4.52 9.56 24.70
CA ASP A 427 3.25 9.53 25.42
C ASP A 427 2.12 9.16 24.44
N THR A 428 1.64 7.92 24.52
CA THR A 428 0.59 7.40 23.64
C THR A 428 -0.80 8.00 23.97
N ASP A 429 -1.05 8.42 25.19
CA ASP A 429 -2.30 9.10 25.56
C ASP A 429 -2.35 10.49 24.90
N TYR A 430 -1.23 11.20 24.89
CA TYR A 430 -1.12 12.46 24.18
C TYR A 430 -1.27 12.25 22.66
N LEU A 431 -0.66 11.21 22.08
CA LEU A 431 -0.84 10.87 20.66
C LEU A 431 -2.30 10.61 20.32
N ARG A 432 -3.00 9.79 21.12
CA ARG A 432 -4.42 9.47 20.94
C ARG A 432 -5.31 10.72 21.06
N LYS A 433 -5.01 11.60 22.01
CA LYS A 433 -5.70 12.89 22.15
C LYS A 433 -5.55 13.71 20.86
N ARG A 434 -4.33 13.87 20.34
CA ARG A 434 -4.08 14.62 19.10
C ARG A 434 -4.76 13.98 17.89
N LEU A 435 -4.72 12.66 17.75
CA LEU A 435 -5.43 11.95 16.69
C LEU A 435 -6.95 12.19 16.75
N LYS A 436 -7.56 12.18 17.93
CA LYS A 436 -8.98 12.51 18.10
C LYS A 436 -9.28 13.96 17.71
N GLU A 437 -8.42 14.91 18.05
CA GLU A 437 -8.54 16.32 17.66
C GLU A 437 -8.50 16.51 16.13
N GLU A 438 -7.70 15.71 15.42
CA GLU A 438 -7.65 15.68 13.96
C GLU A 438 -8.80 14.89 13.30
N GLY A 439 -9.65 14.30 14.13
CA GLY A 439 -10.88 13.61 13.71
C GLY A 439 -10.78 12.10 13.60
N GLN A 440 -9.69 11.47 14.06
CA GLN A 440 -9.55 10.01 14.07
C GLN A 440 -10.61 9.33 14.95
N TYR A 441 -11.10 8.15 14.51
CA TYR A 441 -12.04 7.34 15.27
C TYR A 441 -11.28 6.35 16.17
N LEU A 442 -11.35 6.57 17.47
CA LEU A 442 -10.76 5.75 18.54
C LEU A 442 -11.82 5.44 19.59
N LEU A 443 -11.77 4.27 20.22
CA LEU A 443 -12.57 3.91 21.39
C LEU A 443 -11.86 4.29 22.70
#